data_823cba9e53a37660a57e66a146b0f267
#
_entry.id   823cba9e53a37660a57e66a146b0f267
#
_cell.length_a   1.000
_cell.length_b   1.000
_cell.length_c   1.000
_cell.angle_alpha   90.00
_cell.angle_beta   90.00
_cell.angle_gamma   90.00
#
_symmetry.space_group_name_H-M   'P 1'
#
loop_
_entity.id
_entity.type
_entity.pdbx_description
1 polymer ?
#
loop_
_entity_poly.entity_id
_entity_poly.type
_entity_poly.pdbx_seq_one_letter_code
_entity_poly.pdbx_strand_id
1 'polypeptide(L)'
;MFIVGIDVAKRSHEVCMITSDGQTVQRPFSIRNNCTGYNLMLEKIRKHTNIKSQIVFAMESTAHYWLALFTRLRKDGYHVILLNPIQTSAMRDMFIRKIKTDAKDSFIIAELIRFGRYAESNVAQDRLLALKELCRNRFYLVDMAGDLKRKLIALIDRVFPEYEAQFDTIFCKSSVALLKKYPTPQKLSNAHLDKLTELLWNSSNGHFGEWKARELRELARNSFGVEDCDGAYSTLILLMLDQIQSLSGKADALEKEISRLFQSFDTTVTTIPGVGPIIGAVILSEVGDISRFSSADKLAAYIGVDPSVNQSGEFQAAHAHMSKRGSPYLRRCIWMASQVAVQRDPMFRAYYEKKAVEGLKYMTIIGHVTRKMTAVIFAILRDHKVYEPVLPTAA
;
A
#
# COMPACT_ATOMS: atom_id res chain seq x y z
N MET A 1 -32.83 -3.53 -22.43
CA MET A 1 -31.86 -3.55 -21.31
C MET A 1 -31.91 -2.18 -20.63
N PHE A 2 -31.86 -2.16 -19.31
CA PHE A 2 -31.90 -0.95 -18.51
C PHE A 2 -30.53 -0.70 -17.87
N ILE A 3 -30.09 0.55 -17.88
CA ILE A 3 -28.80 0.98 -17.32
C ILE A 3 -29.10 1.96 -16.19
N VAL A 4 -28.61 1.63 -14.99
CA VAL A 4 -28.78 2.44 -13.78
C VAL A 4 -27.44 3.06 -13.43
N GLY A 5 -27.32 4.36 -13.67
CA GLY A 5 -26.14 5.14 -13.29
C GLY A 5 -26.28 5.68 -11.88
N ILE A 6 -25.23 5.53 -11.09
CA ILE A 6 -25.22 5.95 -9.68
C ILE A 6 -23.99 6.83 -9.43
N ASP A 7 -24.21 8.08 -9.09
CA ASP A 7 -23.20 8.93 -8.51
C ASP A 7 -23.15 8.73 -7.00
N VAL A 8 -21.97 8.31 -6.49
CA VAL A 8 -21.82 7.87 -5.11
C VAL A 8 -21.20 8.95 -4.24
N ALA A 9 -21.85 9.21 -3.09
CA ALA A 9 -21.35 10.15 -2.11
C ALA A 9 -21.50 9.61 -0.68
N LYS A 10 -20.91 10.29 0.29
CA LYS A 10 -20.83 9.83 1.69
C LYS A 10 -22.19 9.58 2.35
N ARG A 11 -23.16 10.46 2.14
CA ARG A 11 -24.47 10.44 2.85
C ARG A 11 -25.63 10.03 1.95
N SER A 12 -25.53 10.33 0.66
CA SER A 12 -26.57 10.06 -0.33
C SER A 12 -25.95 9.70 -1.66
N HIS A 13 -26.68 8.98 -2.49
CA HIS A 13 -26.32 8.66 -3.86
C HIS A 13 -27.40 9.20 -4.80
N GLU A 14 -26.98 9.73 -5.96
CA GLU A 14 -27.89 10.11 -7.01
C GLU A 14 -28.00 8.97 -8.02
N VAL A 15 -29.23 8.61 -8.36
CA VAL A 15 -29.55 7.45 -9.20
C VAL A 15 -30.41 7.88 -10.36
N CYS A 16 -30.04 7.52 -11.58
CA CYS A 16 -30.92 7.64 -12.74
C CYS A 16 -30.99 6.30 -13.50
N MET A 17 -32.01 6.11 -14.33
CA MET A 17 -32.18 4.91 -15.13
C MET A 17 -32.53 5.29 -16.57
N ILE A 18 -31.79 4.74 -17.50
CA ILE A 18 -32.01 4.88 -18.93
C ILE A 18 -32.20 3.52 -19.60
N THR A 19 -32.76 3.53 -20.78
CA THR A 19 -32.83 2.36 -21.68
C THR A 19 -31.56 2.25 -22.52
N SER A 20 -31.36 1.11 -23.19
CA SER A 20 -30.24 0.92 -24.14
C SER A 20 -30.26 1.84 -25.35
N ASP A 21 -31.40 2.43 -25.68
CA ASP A 21 -31.57 3.45 -26.73
C ASP A 21 -31.43 4.90 -26.22
N GLY A 22 -31.17 5.07 -24.90
CA GLY A 22 -30.84 6.36 -24.31
C GLY A 22 -32.06 7.13 -23.74
N GLN A 23 -33.26 6.55 -23.72
CA GLN A 23 -34.43 7.20 -23.14
C GLN A 23 -34.35 7.14 -21.60
N THR A 24 -34.56 8.26 -20.94
CA THR A 24 -34.63 8.32 -19.47
C THR A 24 -35.98 7.80 -19.01
N VAL A 25 -35.97 6.61 -18.38
CA VAL A 25 -37.19 6.01 -17.81
C VAL A 25 -37.41 6.35 -16.34
N GLN A 26 -36.34 6.58 -15.62
CA GLN A 26 -36.39 7.11 -14.26
C GLN A 26 -35.50 8.34 -14.15
N ARG A 27 -36.10 9.51 -13.94
CA ARG A 27 -35.37 10.77 -13.71
C ARG A 27 -34.46 10.65 -12.48
N PRO A 28 -33.34 11.40 -12.43
CA PRO A 28 -32.45 11.42 -11.29
C PRO A 28 -33.20 11.64 -9.97
N PHE A 29 -32.85 10.84 -8.96
CA PHE A 29 -33.38 10.93 -7.61
C PHE A 29 -32.35 10.54 -6.58
N SER A 30 -32.41 11.18 -5.43
CA SER A 30 -31.48 10.93 -4.34
C SER A 30 -31.98 9.78 -3.45
N ILE A 31 -31.03 8.95 -2.98
CA ILE A 31 -31.23 7.94 -1.96
C ILE A 31 -30.21 8.13 -0.83
N ARG A 32 -30.61 7.85 0.40
CA ARG A 32 -29.67 7.82 1.52
C ARG A 32 -28.73 6.60 1.41
N ASN A 33 -27.49 6.75 1.82
CA ASN A 33 -26.52 5.65 1.89
C ASN A 33 -26.82 4.75 3.12
N ASN A 34 -27.94 4.04 3.06
CA ASN A 34 -28.39 3.10 4.09
C ASN A 34 -29.40 2.09 3.48
N CYS A 35 -29.83 1.11 4.29
CA CYS A 35 -30.73 0.05 3.85
C CYS A 35 -32.08 0.59 3.32
N THR A 36 -32.62 1.63 3.94
CA THR A 36 -33.90 2.26 3.50
C THR A 36 -33.73 2.87 2.11
N GLY A 37 -32.64 3.61 1.86
CA GLY A 37 -32.34 4.18 0.56
C GLY A 37 -32.09 3.12 -0.52
N TYR A 38 -31.40 2.03 -0.17
CA TYR A 38 -31.20 0.88 -1.05
C TYR A 38 -32.55 0.26 -1.47
N ASN A 39 -33.45 0.02 -0.52
CA ASN A 39 -34.77 -0.55 -0.80
C ASN A 39 -35.62 0.39 -1.67
N LEU A 40 -35.60 1.70 -1.37
CA LEU A 40 -36.26 2.72 -2.19
C LEU A 40 -35.77 2.73 -3.64
N MET A 41 -34.44 2.60 -3.84
CA MET A 41 -33.85 2.49 -5.17
C MET A 41 -34.41 1.28 -5.92
N LEU A 42 -34.36 0.11 -5.29
CA LEU A 42 -34.87 -1.11 -5.92
C LEU A 42 -36.37 -1.05 -6.18
N GLU A 43 -37.17 -0.47 -5.28
CA GLU A 43 -38.62 -0.27 -5.48
C GLU A 43 -38.90 0.56 -6.74
N LYS A 44 -38.20 1.68 -6.91
CA LYS A 44 -38.35 2.53 -8.10
C LYS A 44 -37.95 1.82 -9.38
N ILE A 45 -36.83 1.06 -9.37
CA ILE A 45 -36.35 0.31 -10.53
C ILE A 45 -37.33 -0.82 -10.89
N ARG A 46 -37.87 -1.53 -9.90
CA ARG A 46 -38.81 -2.63 -10.11
C ARG A 46 -40.15 -2.20 -10.74
N LYS A 47 -40.50 -0.91 -10.70
CA LYS A 47 -41.63 -0.37 -11.47
C LYS A 47 -41.46 -0.50 -12.98
N HIS A 48 -40.20 -0.64 -13.46
CA HIS A 48 -39.87 -0.76 -14.87
C HIS A 48 -39.53 -2.19 -15.29
N THR A 49 -38.86 -2.97 -14.43
CA THR A 49 -38.57 -4.39 -14.64
C THR A 49 -38.20 -5.08 -13.33
N ASN A 50 -38.61 -6.36 -13.21
CA ASN A 50 -38.23 -7.25 -12.11
C ASN A 50 -37.12 -8.24 -12.53
N ILE A 51 -36.71 -8.25 -13.80
CA ILE A 51 -35.77 -9.20 -14.38
C ILE A 51 -34.37 -8.67 -14.16
N LYS A 52 -33.62 -9.25 -13.22
CA LYS A 52 -32.26 -8.79 -12.85
C LYS A 52 -31.27 -8.79 -14.01
N SER A 53 -31.37 -9.78 -14.91
CA SER A 53 -30.49 -9.88 -16.09
C SER A 53 -30.71 -8.76 -17.11
N GLN A 54 -31.80 -8.02 -17.01
CA GLN A 54 -32.06 -6.85 -17.86
C GLN A 54 -31.55 -5.54 -17.25
N ILE A 55 -31.00 -5.57 -16.03
CA ILE A 55 -30.54 -4.38 -15.31
C ILE A 55 -29.02 -4.44 -15.15
N VAL A 56 -28.36 -3.37 -15.58
CA VAL A 56 -26.93 -3.13 -15.33
C VAL A 56 -26.80 -1.89 -14.46
N PHE A 57 -26.19 -2.04 -13.30
CA PHE A 57 -25.82 -0.92 -12.45
C PHE A 57 -24.42 -0.44 -12.81
N ALA A 58 -24.22 0.86 -12.80
CA ALA A 58 -22.91 1.46 -12.99
C ALA A 58 -22.64 2.54 -11.96
N MET A 59 -21.44 2.60 -11.44
CA MET A 59 -21.00 3.61 -10.49
C MET A 59 -19.53 3.94 -10.65
N GLU A 60 -19.15 5.16 -10.21
CA GLU A 60 -17.76 5.62 -10.23
C GLU A 60 -17.04 5.17 -8.96
N SER A 61 -15.75 4.77 -9.08
CA SER A 61 -14.92 4.36 -7.94
C SER A 61 -14.36 5.54 -7.14
N THR A 62 -15.21 6.53 -6.85
CA THR A 62 -14.82 7.71 -6.06
C THR A 62 -14.64 7.36 -4.59
N ALA A 63 -13.44 7.56 -4.06
CA ALA A 63 -13.04 7.23 -2.69
C ALA A 63 -13.43 5.79 -2.31
N HIS A 64 -14.18 5.60 -1.19
CA HIS A 64 -14.64 4.31 -0.70
C HIS A 64 -16.17 4.20 -0.64
N TYR A 65 -16.91 5.26 -1.02
CA TYR A 65 -18.36 5.34 -0.83
C TYR A 65 -19.16 4.36 -1.69
N TRP A 66 -18.56 3.89 -2.78
CA TRP A 66 -19.17 2.91 -3.69
C TRP A 66 -19.19 1.49 -3.13
N LEU A 67 -18.25 1.14 -2.23
CA LEU A 67 -17.95 -0.24 -1.87
C LEU A 67 -19.14 -0.95 -1.23
N ALA A 68 -19.82 -0.33 -0.26
CA ALA A 68 -20.97 -0.94 0.44
C ALA A 68 -22.13 -1.22 -0.53
N LEU A 69 -22.47 -0.24 -1.38
CA LEU A 69 -23.54 -0.38 -2.36
C LEU A 69 -23.19 -1.42 -3.42
N PHE A 70 -21.98 -1.38 -3.94
CA PHE A 70 -21.44 -2.34 -4.92
C PHE A 70 -21.53 -3.79 -4.40
N THR A 71 -20.97 -4.03 -3.21
CA THR A 71 -20.95 -5.36 -2.59
C THR A 71 -22.39 -5.86 -2.35
N ARG A 72 -23.29 -4.99 -1.89
CA ARG A 72 -24.69 -5.36 -1.66
C ARG A 72 -25.41 -5.72 -2.95
N LEU A 73 -25.29 -4.93 -4.01
CA LEU A 73 -25.89 -5.21 -5.31
C LEU A 73 -25.38 -6.52 -5.92
N ARG A 74 -24.07 -6.78 -5.84
CA ARG A 74 -23.48 -8.06 -6.29
C ARG A 74 -24.01 -9.24 -5.49
N LYS A 75 -24.07 -9.12 -4.17
CA LYS A 75 -24.64 -10.15 -3.29
C LYS A 75 -26.10 -10.45 -3.63
N ASP A 76 -26.86 -9.45 -4.01
CA ASP A 76 -28.25 -9.61 -4.42
C ASP A 76 -28.39 -10.09 -5.88
N GLY A 77 -27.28 -10.40 -6.57
CA GLY A 77 -27.24 -11.03 -7.90
C GLY A 77 -27.43 -10.07 -9.08
N TYR A 78 -27.17 -8.78 -8.90
CA TYR A 78 -27.19 -7.81 -9.99
C TYR A 78 -25.83 -7.72 -10.70
N HIS A 79 -25.86 -7.39 -12.00
CA HIS A 79 -24.66 -7.01 -12.74
C HIS A 79 -24.29 -5.57 -12.38
N VAL A 80 -23.07 -5.36 -11.87
CA VAL A 80 -22.61 -4.05 -11.41
C VAL A 80 -21.24 -3.74 -12.03
N ILE A 81 -21.16 -2.64 -12.73
CA ILE A 81 -19.94 -2.13 -13.39
C ILE A 81 -19.39 -0.98 -12.56
N LEU A 82 -18.11 -1.08 -12.20
CA LEU A 82 -17.38 -0.01 -11.52
C LEU A 82 -16.49 0.70 -12.53
N LEU A 83 -16.64 2.01 -12.66
CA LEU A 83 -15.92 2.86 -13.59
C LEU A 83 -14.77 3.61 -12.91
N ASN A 84 -13.68 3.81 -13.65
CA ASN A 84 -12.61 4.70 -13.22
C ASN A 84 -13.04 6.17 -13.39
N PRO A 85 -12.83 7.05 -12.39
CA PRO A 85 -13.14 8.49 -12.46
C PRO A 85 -12.59 9.22 -13.69
N ILE A 86 -11.46 8.75 -14.23
CA ILE A 86 -10.88 9.33 -15.45
C ILE A 86 -11.82 9.17 -16.66
N GLN A 87 -12.54 8.03 -16.74
CA GLN A 87 -13.44 7.76 -17.88
C GLN A 87 -14.70 8.62 -17.81
N THR A 88 -15.27 8.76 -16.60
CA THR A 88 -16.44 9.63 -16.38
C THR A 88 -16.10 11.10 -16.58
N SER A 89 -14.89 11.55 -16.18
CA SER A 89 -14.39 12.89 -16.47
C SER A 89 -14.23 13.14 -17.97
N ALA A 90 -13.61 12.21 -18.69
CA ALA A 90 -13.47 12.32 -20.15
C ALA A 90 -14.83 12.38 -20.87
N MET A 91 -15.80 11.59 -20.42
CA MET A 91 -17.15 11.63 -20.95
C MET A 91 -17.86 12.96 -20.65
N ARG A 92 -17.62 13.52 -19.46
CA ARG A 92 -18.17 14.83 -19.05
C ARG A 92 -17.65 15.96 -19.93
N ASP A 93 -16.38 15.90 -20.36
CA ASP A 93 -15.75 16.90 -21.22
C ASP A 93 -16.30 16.89 -22.66
N MET A 94 -16.95 15.82 -23.09
CA MET A 94 -17.65 15.76 -24.39
C MET A 94 -18.93 16.60 -24.42
N PHE A 95 -19.50 16.96 -23.25
CA PHE A 95 -20.69 17.80 -23.20
C PHE A 95 -20.33 19.29 -23.24
N ILE A 96 -20.90 20.03 -24.19
CA ILE A 96 -20.60 21.45 -24.45
C ILE A 96 -20.88 22.35 -23.23
N ARG A 97 -21.88 22.03 -22.41
CA ARG A 97 -22.20 22.76 -21.19
C ARG A 97 -21.66 22.02 -19.96
N LYS A 98 -20.60 22.54 -19.36
CA LYS A 98 -19.94 22.02 -18.14
C LYS A 98 -20.74 22.33 -16.86
N ILE A 99 -22.02 21.93 -16.80
CA ILE A 99 -22.81 22.05 -15.57
C ILE A 99 -22.52 20.77 -14.74
N LYS A 100 -21.91 20.93 -13.59
CA LYS A 100 -21.65 19.84 -12.63
C LYS A 100 -22.77 19.81 -11.60
N THR A 101 -23.61 18.77 -11.63
CA THR A 101 -24.61 18.44 -10.61
C THR A 101 -24.65 16.93 -10.47
N ASP A 102 -24.87 16.45 -9.27
CA ASP A 102 -24.89 15.00 -8.94
C ASP A 102 -25.94 14.26 -9.81
N ALA A 103 -27.08 14.90 -10.09
CA ALA A 103 -28.11 14.39 -11.00
C ALA A 103 -27.60 14.19 -12.43
N LYS A 104 -26.75 15.10 -12.93
CA LYS A 104 -26.15 14.98 -14.25
C LYS A 104 -25.03 13.95 -14.27
N ASP A 105 -24.29 13.81 -13.17
CA ASP A 105 -23.20 12.85 -13.04
C ASP A 105 -23.74 11.41 -13.04
N SER A 106 -24.86 11.12 -12.39
CA SER A 106 -25.53 9.79 -12.46
C SER A 106 -25.99 9.47 -13.90
N PHE A 107 -26.48 10.46 -14.66
CA PHE A 107 -26.84 10.28 -16.06
C PHE A 107 -25.59 10.02 -16.94
N ILE A 108 -24.51 10.76 -16.76
CA ILE A 108 -23.23 10.58 -17.49
C ILE A 108 -22.66 9.19 -17.28
N ILE A 109 -22.73 8.67 -16.04
CA ILE A 109 -22.33 7.30 -15.72
C ILE A 109 -23.14 6.28 -16.52
N ALA A 110 -24.46 6.45 -16.60
CA ALA A 110 -25.32 5.57 -17.37
C ALA A 110 -25.04 5.64 -18.88
N GLU A 111 -24.84 6.86 -19.40
CA GLU A 111 -24.49 7.10 -20.81
C GLU A 111 -23.16 6.46 -21.21
N LEU A 112 -22.16 6.51 -20.34
CA LEU A 112 -20.85 5.87 -20.59
C LEU A 112 -21.01 4.36 -20.83
N ILE A 113 -21.86 3.70 -20.06
CA ILE A 113 -22.17 2.28 -20.25
C ILE A 113 -22.93 2.08 -21.58
N ARG A 114 -23.89 2.92 -21.90
CA ARG A 114 -24.65 2.86 -23.15
C ARG A 114 -23.76 2.99 -24.39
N PHE A 115 -22.77 3.88 -24.34
CA PHE A 115 -21.78 4.04 -25.43
C PHE A 115 -20.90 2.81 -25.64
N GLY A 116 -20.77 1.91 -24.65
CA GLY A 116 -20.03 0.66 -24.76
C GLY A 116 -18.51 0.82 -24.82
N ARG A 117 -17.95 2.01 -24.66
CA ARG A 117 -16.51 2.28 -24.67
C ARG A 117 -16.02 2.64 -23.29
N TYR A 118 -15.98 1.65 -22.41
CA TYR A 118 -15.48 1.77 -21.05
C TYR A 118 -14.57 0.59 -20.70
N ALA A 119 -13.69 0.80 -19.75
CA ALA A 119 -12.94 -0.28 -19.10
C ALA A 119 -13.50 -0.46 -17.68
N GLU A 120 -13.97 -1.65 -17.40
CA GLU A 120 -14.47 -1.99 -16.07
C GLU A 120 -13.34 -2.05 -15.07
N SER A 121 -13.50 -1.38 -13.91
CA SER A 121 -12.60 -1.54 -12.79
C SER A 121 -12.85 -2.88 -12.11
N ASN A 122 -11.86 -3.75 -12.13
CA ASN A 122 -11.99 -5.06 -11.49
C ASN A 122 -12.00 -4.89 -9.97
N VAL A 123 -13.03 -5.43 -9.33
CA VAL A 123 -13.16 -5.48 -7.87
C VAL A 123 -12.88 -6.91 -7.40
N ALA A 124 -11.84 -7.05 -6.60
CA ALA A 124 -11.48 -8.34 -6.01
C ALA A 124 -12.62 -8.90 -5.15
N GLN A 125 -12.59 -10.21 -4.93
CA GLN A 125 -13.53 -10.87 -4.01
C GLN A 125 -13.42 -10.27 -2.59
N ASP A 126 -14.49 -10.29 -1.80
CA ASP A 126 -14.57 -9.67 -0.48
C ASP A 126 -13.39 -10.06 0.45
N ARG A 127 -12.94 -11.32 0.38
CA ARG A 127 -11.78 -11.80 1.17
C ARG A 127 -10.47 -11.15 0.74
N LEU A 128 -10.27 -10.93 -0.57
CA LEU A 128 -9.08 -10.22 -1.08
C LEU A 128 -9.14 -8.73 -0.76
N LEU A 129 -10.33 -8.13 -0.74
CA LEU A 129 -10.51 -6.74 -0.28
C LEU A 129 -10.15 -6.60 1.19
N ALA A 130 -10.62 -7.51 2.05
CA ALA A 130 -10.26 -7.52 3.47
C ALA A 130 -8.74 -7.68 3.68
N LEU A 131 -8.10 -8.60 2.94
CA LEU A 131 -6.65 -8.78 2.96
C LEU A 131 -5.91 -7.53 2.53
N LYS A 132 -6.39 -6.85 1.48
CA LYS A 132 -5.84 -5.59 0.99
C LYS A 132 -5.89 -4.48 2.05
N GLU A 133 -7.02 -4.33 2.73
CA GLU A 133 -7.17 -3.34 3.81
C GLU A 133 -6.19 -3.62 4.97
N LEU A 134 -6.07 -4.88 5.40
CA LEU A 134 -5.10 -5.27 6.44
C LEU A 134 -3.66 -4.94 6.01
N CYS A 135 -3.27 -5.31 4.79
CA CYS A 135 -1.94 -5.04 4.26
C CYS A 135 -1.63 -3.53 4.21
N ARG A 136 -2.57 -2.73 3.70
CA ARG A 136 -2.40 -1.27 3.61
C ARG A 136 -2.33 -0.60 4.98
N ASN A 137 -3.16 -1.04 5.94
CA ASN A 137 -3.10 -0.55 7.31
C ASN A 137 -1.78 -0.91 7.99
N ARG A 138 -1.24 -2.13 7.74
CA ARG A 138 0.10 -2.49 8.24
C ARG A 138 1.17 -1.53 7.70
N PHE A 139 1.16 -1.22 6.40
CA PHE A 139 2.09 -0.22 5.83
C PHE A 139 1.95 1.12 6.51
N TYR A 140 0.72 1.58 6.69
CA TYR A 140 0.45 2.86 7.36
C TYR A 140 1.05 2.91 8.77
N LEU A 141 0.87 1.86 9.59
CA LEU A 141 1.45 1.79 10.93
C LEU A 141 2.98 1.77 10.90
N VAL A 142 3.58 1.01 9.98
CA VAL A 142 5.04 0.95 9.80
C VAL A 142 5.61 2.30 9.39
N ASP A 143 4.94 2.99 8.47
CA ASP A 143 5.38 4.30 7.98
C ASP A 143 5.25 5.36 9.08
N MET A 144 4.15 5.37 9.87
CA MET A 144 4.01 6.23 11.05
C MET A 144 5.11 5.99 12.08
N ALA A 145 5.42 4.72 12.38
CA ALA A 145 6.53 4.37 13.28
C ALA A 145 7.87 4.87 12.72
N GLY A 146 8.08 4.76 11.41
CA GLY A 146 9.26 5.28 10.72
C GLY A 146 9.39 6.81 10.82
N ASP A 147 8.28 7.54 10.68
CA ASP A 147 8.26 9.00 10.84
C ASP A 147 8.61 9.42 12.27
N LEU A 148 8.05 8.74 13.27
CA LEU A 148 8.38 8.98 14.67
C LEU A 148 9.83 8.65 14.98
N LYS A 149 10.38 7.56 14.42
CA LYS A 149 11.80 7.21 14.56
C LYS A 149 12.70 8.33 14.04
N ARG A 150 12.43 8.88 12.86
CA ARG A 150 13.21 10.01 12.32
C ARG A 150 13.13 11.26 13.20
N LYS A 151 11.94 11.56 13.73
CA LYS A 151 11.77 12.69 14.66
C LYS A 151 12.52 12.47 15.98
N LEU A 152 12.53 11.24 16.50
CA LEU A 152 13.24 10.91 17.73
C LEU A 152 14.76 11.00 17.54
N ILE A 153 15.31 10.52 16.40
CA ILE A 153 16.73 10.73 16.06
C ILE A 153 17.05 12.21 16.11
N ALA A 154 16.32 13.04 15.37
CA ALA A 154 16.57 14.48 15.32
C ALA A 154 16.38 15.19 16.69
N LEU A 155 15.60 14.61 17.60
CA LEU A 155 15.47 15.10 18.98
C LEU A 155 16.70 14.72 19.81
N ILE A 156 17.14 13.47 19.71
CA ILE A 156 18.32 12.94 20.41
C ILE A 156 19.57 13.68 19.95
N ASP A 157 19.75 13.92 18.64
CA ASP A 157 20.90 14.68 18.11
C ASP A 157 21.05 16.07 18.72
N ARG A 158 19.94 16.69 19.13
CA ARG A 158 19.97 18.00 19.82
C ARG A 158 20.27 17.90 21.31
N VAL A 159 19.71 16.89 21.96
CA VAL A 159 19.78 16.73 23.42
C VAL A 159 21.01 15.96 23.87
N PHE A 160 21.44 14.98 23.05
CA PHE A 160 22.57 14.12 23.33
C PHE A 160 23.27 13.69 22.01
N PRO A 161 23.98 14.62 21.34
CA PRO A 161 24.55 14.40 20.00
C PRO A 161 25.54 13.23 19.93
N GLU A 162 26.20 12.88 21.05
CA GLU A 162 27.16 11.79 21.12
C GLU A 162 26.50 10.40 21.23
N TYR A 163 25.17 10.34 21.43
CA TYR A 163 24.46 9.11 21.78
C TYR A 163 24.41 8.08 20.66
N GLU A 164 24.14 8.52 19.41
CA GLU A 164 23.92 7.61 18.27
C GLU A 164 25.12 6.70 18.02
N ALA A 165 26.33 7.21 18.16
CA ALA A 165 27.57 6.44 17.95
C ALA A 165 27.81 5.32 18.97
N GLN A 166 27.01 5.25 20.03
CA GLN A 166 27.16 4.26 21.11
C GLN A 166 26.50 2.91 20.81
N PHE A 167 25.65 2.86 19.79
CA PHE A 167 24.86 1.68 19.45
C PHE A 167 24.77 1.53 17.92
N ASP A 168 24.63 0.31 17.43
CA ASP A 168 24.39 0.07 15.99
C ASP A 168 23.13 0.79 15.49
N THR A 169 22.15 0.96 16.38
CA THR A 169 20.96 1.77 16.18
C THR A 169 20.39 2.19 17.53
N ILE A 170 19.88 3.43 17.61
CA ILE A 170 19.23 3.93 18.85
C ILE A 170 17.91 3.17 19.16
N PHE A 171 17.44 2.32 18.24
CA PHE A 171 16.23 1.51 18.41
C PHE A 171 16.54 0.06 18.85
N CYS A 172 17.80 -0.30 19.13
CA CYS A 172 18.12 -1.59 19.74
C CYS A 172 17.58 -1.69 21.17
N LYS A 173 17.41 -2.91 21.68
CA LYS A 173 16.80 -3.17 23.00
C LYS A 173 17.50 -2.41 24.12
N SER A 174 18.83 -2.39 24.12
CA SER A 174 19.63 -1.75 25.17
C SER A 174 19.50 -0.23 25.13
N SER A 175 19.56 0.39 23.95
CA SER A 175 19.38 1.82 23.78
C SER A 175 17.97 2.26 24.20
N VAL A 176 16.93 1.54 23.74
CA VAL A 176 15.54 1.85 24.14
C VAL A 176 15.34 1.71 25.65
N ALA A 177 15.89 0.67 26.28
CA ALA A 177 15.82 0.48 27.72
C ALA A 177 16.53 1.62 28.46
N LEU A 178 17.69 2.05 27.96
CA LEU A 178 18.46 3.17 28.51
C LEU A 178 17.68 4.47 28.40
N LEU A 179 17.21 4.85 27.22
CA LEU A 179 16.44 6.08 26.99
C LEU A 179 15.12 6.13 27.78
N LYS A 180 14.47 5.01 27.98
CA LYS A 180 13.27 4.93 28.83
C LYS A 180 13.55 5.29 30.29
N LYS A 181 14.72 4.93 30.80
CA LYS A 181 15.09 5.16 32.20
C LYS A 181 15.87 6.46 32.39
N TYR A 182 16.73 6.79 31.43
CA TYR A 182 17.63 7.94 31.45
C TYR A 182 17.59 8.67 30.11
N PRO A 183 16.49 9.41 29.80
CA PRO A 183 16.26 9.99 28.48
C PRO A 183 17.18 11.13 28.08
N THR A 184 17.93 11.74 29.04
CA THR A 184 18.82 12.86 28.78
C THR A 184 20.20 12.66 29.42
N PRO A 185 21.25 13.39 28.95
CA PRO A 185 22.59 13.34 29.54
C PRO A 185 22.56 13.63 31.05
N GLN A 186 21.80 14.62 31.50
CA GLN A 186 21.70 15.01 32.91
C GLN A 186 21.18 13.84 33.77
N LYS A 187 20.16 13.10 33.29
CA LYS A 187 19.64 11.93 34.01
C LYS A 187 20.61 10.75 34.00
N LEU A 188 21.31 10.54 32.87
CA LEU A 188 22.26 9.46 32.72
C LEU A 188 23.54 9.68 33.52
N SER A 189 24.09 10.92 33.53
CA SER A 189 25.28 11.27 34.31
C SER A 189 25.11 11.02 35.81
N ASN A 190 23.88 11.23 36.31
CA ASN A 190 23.51 11.03 37.72
C ASN A 190 23.07 9.58 38.04
N ALA A 191 23.09 8.67 37.05
CA ALA A 191 22.69 7.28 37.28
C ALA A 191 23.66 6.53 38.22
N HIS A 192 23.13 5.73 39.13
CA HIS A 192 23.94 4.79 39.91
C HIS A 192 24.59 3.74 39.00
N LEU A 193 25.90 3.56 39.12
CA LEU A 193 26.67 2.69 38.22
C LEU A 193 26.11 1.26 38.20
N ASP A 194 25.84 0.69 39.38
CA ASP A 194 25.35 -0.69 39.50
C ASP A 194 24.01 -0.88 38.81
N LYS A 195 23.06 0.08 39.00
CA LYS A 195 21.73 0.04 38.35
C LYS A 195 21.82 0.23 36.86
N LEU A 196 22.76 1.03 36.39
CA LEU A 196 23.00 1.25 34.97
C LEU A 196 23.64 0.01 34.34
N THR A 197 24.60 -0.60 35.02
CA THR A 197 25.25 -1.85 34.62
C THR A 197 24.22 -2.97 34.50
N GLU A 198 23.37 -3.15 35.51
CA GLU A 198 22.30 -4.16 35.51
C GLU A 198 21.32 -3.97 34.37
N LEU A 199 20.90 -2.72 34.12
CA LEU A 199 20.01 -2.38 33.01
C LEU A 199 20.60 -2.77 31.65
N LEU A 200 21.86 -2.40 31.43
CA LEU A 200 22.58 -2.69 30.19
C LEU A 200 22.84 -4.19 30.03
N TRP A 201 23.27 -4.87 31.09
CA TRP A 201 23.47 -6.30 31.07
C TRP A 201 22.22 -7.08 30.68
N ASN A 202 21.09 -6.78 31.35
CA ASN A 202 19.83 -7.44 31.10
C ASN A 202 19.27 -7.16 29.70
N SER A 203 19.40 -5.92 29.21
CA SER A 203 18.87 -5.51 27.88
C SER A 203 19.75 -5.95 26.73
N SER A 204 21.02 -6.26 26.93
CA SER A 204 21.97 -6.69 25.91
C SER A 204 22.28 -8.19 25.91
N ASN A 205 21.58 -9.00 26.73
CA ASN A 205 21.89 -10.41 26.94
C ASN A 205 23.37 -10.63 27.39
N GLY A 206 23.87 -9.76 28.26
CA GLY A 206 25.23 -9.84 28.82
C GLY A 206 26.34 -9.19 27.97
N HIS A 207 26.03 -8.60 26.79
CA HIS A 207 27.07 -7.98 25.97
C HIS A 207 27.61 -6.67 26.58
N PHE A 208 26.75 -5.87 27.22
CA PHE A 208 27.13 -4.59 27.82
C PHE A 208 27.23 -4.73 29.33
N GLY A 209 28.46 -4.64 29.85
CA GLY A 209 28.77 -4.70 31.27
C GLY A 209 29.08 -3.32 31.85
N GLU A 210 29.79 -3.34 33.00
CA GLU A 210 30.17 -2.14 33.74
C GLU A 210 31.02 -1.16 32.89
N TRP A 211 31.86 -1.69 32.01
CA TRP A 211 32.69 -0.87 31.11
C TRP A 211 31.83 0.07 30.25
N LYS A 212 30.70 -0.44 29.68
CA LYS A 212 29.79 0.36 28.86
C LYS A 212 28.98 1.34 29.70
N ALA A 213 28.62 0.96 30.92
CA ALA A 213 27.95 1.82 31.87
C ALA A 213 28.83 3.02 32.28
N ARG A 214 30.13 2.79 32.53
CA ARG A 214 31.11 3.85 32.81
C ARG A 214 31.30 4.78 31.61
N GLU A 215 31.51 4.21 30.43
CA GLU A 215 31.63 4.97 29.17
C GLU A 215 30.43 5.90 28.92
N LEU A 216 29.22 5.37 28.96
CA LEU A 216 28.00 6.12 28.73
C LEU A 216 27.76 7.21 29.77
N ARG A 217 28.10 6.94 31.03
CA ARG A 217 27.98 7.94 32.10
C ARG A 217 29.00 9.06 31.97
N GLU A 218 30.21 8.75 31.54
CA GLU A 218 31.26 9.76 31.30
C GLU A 218 30.92 10.58 30.04
N LEU A 219 30.44 9.95 28.98
CA LEU A 219 29.95 10.64 27.79
C LEU A 219 28.83 11.63 28.15
N ALA A 220 27.89 11.19 28.98
CA ALA A 220 26.79 12.03 29.43
C ALA A 220 27.21 13.24 30.27
N ARG A 221 28.29 13.10 31.05
CA ARG A 221 28.87 14.22 31.84
C ARG A 221 29.51 15.29 30.95
N ASN A 222 30.09 14.85 29.82
CA ASN A 222 30.81 15.72 28.90
C ASN A 222 29.99 16.11 27.68
N SER A 223 28.71 15.76 27.65
CA SER A 223 27.84 16.10 26.53
C SER A 223 27.62 17.62 26.43
N PHE A 224 27.62 18.13 25.18
CA PHE A 224 27.32 19.53 24.88
C PHE A 224 25.91 19.73 24.31
N GLY A 225 25.05 18.72 24.44
CA GLY A 225 23.65 18.80 23.99
C GLY A 225 22.85 19.89 24.71
N VAL A 226 21.70 20.22 24.14
CA VAL A 226 20.77 21.19 24.72
C VAL A 226 20.25 20.68 26.07
N GLU A 227 20.29 21.55 27.11
CA GLU A 227 19.78 21.19 28.42
C GLU A 227 18.28 20.92 28.43
N ASP A 228 17.87 19.93 29.23
CA ASP A 228 16.46 19.55 29.40
C ASP A 228 15.79 20.45 30.45
N CYS A 229 15.43 21.65 30.02
CA CYS A 229 14.71 22.59 30.90
C CYS A 229 13.34 22.00 31.25
N ASP A 230 13.05 21.95 32.55
CA ASP A 230 11.76 21.50 33.11
C ASP A 230 11.32 20.09 32.66
N GLY A 231 12.21 19.25 32.12
CA GLY A 231 11.91 17.90 31.70
C GLY A 231 11.13 17.77 30.39
N ALA A 232 11.10 18.84 29.58
CA ALA A 232 10.35 18.85 28.34
C ALA A 232 10.88 17.83 27.30
N TYR A 233 12.20 17.79 27.10
CA TYR A 233 12.81 16.83 26.18
C TYR A 233 12.71 15.38 26.67
N SER A 234 12.88 15.16 27.98
CA SER A 234 12.63 13.85 28.60
C SER A 234 11.22 13.35 28.29
N THR A 235 10.22 14.21 28.47
CA THR A 235 8.82 13.88 28.21
C THR A 235 8.59 13.54 26.73
N LEU A 236 9.13 14.34 25.81
CA LEU A 236 9.01 14.08 24.37
C LEU A 236 9.66 12.76 23.96
N ILE A 237 10.87 12.47 24.45
CA ILE A 237 11.57 11.22 24.16
C ILE A 237 10.76 10.00 24.62
N LEU A 238 10.24 10.05 25.86
CA LEU A 238 9.45 8.96 26.44
C LEU A 238 8.15 8.75 25.69
N LEU A 239 7.42 9.82 25.34
CA LEU A 239 6.18 9.73 24.55
C LEU A 239 6.43 9.16 23.15
N MET A 240 7.50 9.59 22.47
CA MET A 240 7.84 9.07 21.14
C MET A 240 8.23 7.59 21.19
N LEU A 241 9.01 7.16 22.19
CA LEU A 241 9.37 5.75 22.38
C LEU A 241 8.14 4.88 22.63
N ASP A 242 7.20 5.34 23.45
CA ASP A 242 5.95 4.61 23.73
C ASP A 242 5.09 4.49 22.45
N GLN A 243 4.92 5.58 21.72
CA GLN A 243 4.19 5.57 20.45
C GLN A 243 4.83 4.63 19.41
N ILE A 244 6.16 4.68 19.24
CA ILE A 244 6.89 3.77 18.33
C ILE A 244 6.66 2.32 18.73
N GLN A 245 6.75 1.99 20.01
CA GLN A 245 6.51 0.64 20.51
C GLN A 245 5.06 0.19 20.28
N SER A 246 4.08 1.05 20.57
CA SER A 246 2.66 0.79 20.33
C SER A 246 2.36 0.53 18.86
N LEU A 247 2.87 1.38 17.96
CA LEU A 247 2.66 1.23 16.50
C LEU A 247 3.31 -0.04 15.97
N SER A 248 4.54 -0.35 16.42
CA SER A 248 5.23 -1.58 16.04
C SER A 248 4.46 -2.82 16.49
N GLY A 249 4.01 -2.87 17.74
CA GLY A 249 3.20 -3.99 18.25
C GLY A 249 1.87 -4.17 17.52
N LYS A 250 1.22 -3.06 17.10
CA LYS A 250 0.01 -3.12 16.27
C LYS A 250 0.32 -3.62 14.85
N ALA A 251 1.45 -3.23 14.27
CA ALA A 251 1.89 -3.75 12.97
C ALA A 251 2.15 -5.25 13.03
N ASP A 252 2.82 -5.74 14.10
CA ASP A 252 3.06 -7.18 14.33
C ASP A 252 1.75 -7.96 14.50
N ALA A 253 0.75 -7.39 15.19
CA ALA A 253 -0.57 -7.99 15.32
C ALA A 253 -1.27 -8.12 13.95
N LEU A 254 -1.18 -7.08 13.10
CA LEU A 254 -1.70 -7.14 11.73
C LEU A 254 -0.95 -8.18 10.89
N GLU A 255 0.37 -8.35 11.05
CA GLU A 255 1.14 -9.40 10.34
C GLU A 255 0.62 -10.81 10.65
N LYS A 256 0.30 -11.07 11.91
CA LYS A 256 -0.27 -12.36 12.31
C LYS A 256 -1.63 -12.60 11.63
N GLU A 257 -2.48 -11.59 11.63
CA GLU A 257 -3.82 -11.69 11.00
C GLU A 257 -3.74 -11.79 9.47
N ILE A 258 -2.84 -11.02 8.84
CA ILE A 258 -2.56 -11.12 7.39
C ILE A 258 -2.08 -12.54 7.06
N SER A 259 -1.13 -13.08 7.81
CA SER A 259 -0.59 -14.42 7.59
C SER A 259 -1.68 -15.48 7.75
N ARG A 260 -2.53 -15.38 8.79
CA ARG A 260 -3.67 -16.28 9.02
C ARG A 260 -4.65 -16.26 7.84
N LEU A 261 -5.03 -15.07 7.38
CA LEU A 261 -5.97 -14.93 6.28
C LEU A 261 -5.33 -15.41 4.97
N PHE A 262 -4.05 -15.09 4.73
CA PHE A 262 -3.32 -15.46 3.53
C PHE A 262 -3.20 -16.98 3.35
N GLN A 263 -3.01 -17.75 4.43
CA GLN A 263 -2.96 -19.22 4.38
C GLN A 263 -4.22 -19.87 3.80
N SER A 264 -5.35 -19.16 3.80
CA SER A 264 -6.60 -19.66 3.22
C SER A 264 -6.70 -19.50 1.70
N PHE A 265 -5.69 -18.88 1.07
CA PHE A 265 -5.64 -18.75 -0.40
C PHE A 265 -4.70 -19.80 -0.97
N ASP A 266 -5.19 -20.51 -2.00
CA ASP A 266 -4.37 -21.43 -2.78
C ASP A 266 -3.45 -20.60 -3.71
N THR A 267 -2.15 -20.57 -3.38
CA THR A 267 -1.17 -19.80 -4.13
C THR A 267 0.24 -20.31 -3.93
N THR A 268 1.00 -20.32 -5.01
CA THR A 268 2.42 -20.69 -5.05
C THR A 268 3.37 -19.48 -5.03
N VAL A 269 2.83 -18.25 -4.90
CA VAL A 269 3.61 -17.01 -5.01
C VAL A 269 4.74 -16.91 -3.97
N THR A 270 4.61 -17.55 -2.81
CA THR A 270 5.63 -17.58 -1.76
C THR A 270 6.82 -18.49 -2.06
N THR A 271 6.75 -19.26 -3.14
CA THR A 271 7.90 -20.04 -3.60
C THR A 271 8.94 -19.17 -4.30
N ILE A 272 8.59 -17.95 -4.69
CA ILE A 272 9.51 -17.00 -5.30
C ILE A 272 10.47 -16.47 -4.22
N PRO A 273 11.80 -16.52 -4.45
CA PRO A 273 12.79 -16.00 -3.50
C PRO A 273 12.53 -14.52 -3.14
N GLY A 274 12.50 -14.24 -1.84
CA GLY A 274 12.19 -12.90 -1.32
C GLY A 274 10.70 -12.62 -1.12
N VAL A 275 9.80 -13.53 -1.52
CA VAL A 275 8.36 -13.38 -1.32
C VAL A 275 7.90 -14.22 -0.12
N GLY A 276 7.88 -13.61 1.07
CA GLY A 276 7.28 -14.21 2.26
C GLY A 276 5.76 -14.00 2.33
N PRO A 277 5.08 -14.51 3.38
CA PRO A 277 3.63 -14.45 3.50
C PRO A 277 3.05 -13.02 3.39
N ILE A 278 3.69 -12.03 3.99
CA ILE A 278 3.22 -10.64 3.95
C ILE A 278 3.33 -10.05 2.52
N ILE A 279 4.45 -10.26 1.85
CA ILE A 279 4.65 -9.81 0.47
C ILE A 279 3.70 -10.56 -0.47
N GLY A 280 3.53 -11.87 -0.27
CA GLY A 280 2.56 -12.68 -1.02
C GLY A 280 1.13 -12.19 -0.84
N ALA A 281 0.73 -11.84 0.38
CA ALA A 281 -0.58 -11.27 0.68
C ALA A 281 -0.81 -9.94 -0.05
N VAL A 282 0.20 -9.05 -0.08
CA VAL A 282 0.13 -7.79 -0.82
C VAL A 282 0.02 -8.06 -2.32
N ILE A 283 0.82 -8.98 -2.87
CA ILE A 283 0.76 -9.34 -4.29
C ILE A 283 -0.65 -9.83 -4.64
N LEU A 284 -1.19 -10.81 -3.92
CA LEU A 284 -2.52 -11.34 -4.21
C LEU A 284 -3.62 -10.27 -4.09
N SER A 285 -3.60 -9.50 -3.02
CA SER A 285 -4.67 -8.55 -2.73
C SER A 285 -4.64 -7.31 -3.64
N GLU A 286 -3.47 -6.87 -4.08
CA GLU A 286 -3.33 -5.74 -5.00
C GLU A 286 -3.51 -6.15 -6.47
N VAL A 287 -3.03 -7.35 -6.86
CA VAL A 287 -3.22 -7.89 -8.21
C VAL A 287 -4.68 -8.33 -8.41
N GLY A 288 -5.28 -8.99 -7.42
CA GLY A 288 -6.62 -9.57 -7.56
C GLY A 288 -6.61 -10.72 -8.56
N ASP A 289 -7.48 -10.66 -9.56
CA ASP A 289 -7.54 -11.65 -10.64
C ASP A 289 -6.44 -11.39 -11.66
N ILE A 290 -5.52 -12.36 -11.83
CA ILE A 290 -4.41 -12.26 -12.78
C ILE A 290 -4.89 -12.36 -14.24
N SER A 291 -6.03 -12.97 -14.51
CA SER A 291 -6.56 -13.15 -15.87
C SER A 291 -6.89 -11.83 -16.58
N ARG A 292 -7.08 -10.76 -15.80
CA ARG A 292 -7.30 -9.41 -16.33
C ARG A 292 -6.08 -8.79 -17.04
N PHE A 293 -4.90 -9.36 -16.85
CA PHE A 293 -3.68 -8.90 -17.50
C PHE A 293 -3.34 -9.83 -18.66
N SER A 294 -3.35 -9.31 -19.87
CA SER A 294 -3.00 -10.06 -21.07
C SER A 294 -1.51 -10.41 -21.19
N SER A 295 -0.65 -9.71 -20.43
CA SER A 295 0.80 -9.94 -20.44
C SER A 295 1.47 -9.42 -19.16
N ALA A 296 2.72 -9.87 -18.93
CA ALA A 296 3.56 -9.37 -17.85
C ALA A 296 3.82 -7.84 -17.95
N ASP A 297 3.90 -7.30 -19.17
CA ASP A 297 4.08 -5.86 -19.38
C ASP A 297 2.85 -5.06 -18.92
N LYS A 298 1.65 -5.59 -19.09
CA LYS A 298 0.42 -4.97 -18.57
C LYS A 298 0.39 -4.97 -17.04
N LEU A 299 0.88 -6.05 -16.42
CA LEU A 299 1.06 -6.08 -14.96
C LEU A 299 2.15 -5.09 -14.52
N ALA A 300 3.28 -5.00 -15.24
CA ALA A 300 4.35 -4.04 -14.95
C ALA A 300 3.86 -2.59 -15.03
N ALA A 301 3.05 -2.25 -16.01
CA ALA A 301 2.40 -0.95 -16.13
C ALA A 301 1.42 -0.69 -14.97
N TYR A 302 0.63 -1.70 -14.57
CA TYR A 302 -0.28 -1.60 -13.42
C TYR A 302 0.46 -1.38 -12.09
N ILE A 303 1.64 -1.96 -11.92
CA ILE A 303 2.53 -1.75 -10.76
C ILE A 303 3.24 -0.40 -10.86
N GLY A 304 3.43 0.12 -12.08
CA GLY A 304 4.17 1.34 -12.38
C GLY A 304 5.68 1.14 -12.34
N VAL A 305 6.15 -0.04 -12.75
CA VAL A 305 7.58 -0.38 -12.92
C VAL A 305 8.02 -0.37 -14.40
N ASP A 306 7.11 0.04 -15.28
CA ASP A 306 7.39 0.30 -16.68
C ASP A 306 8.15 1.62 -16.87
N PRO A 307 8.98 1.75 -17.91
CA PRO A 307 9.61 3.02 -18.25
C PRO A 307 8.58 4.03 -18.76
N SER A 308 8.67 5.27 -18.31
CA SER A 308 7.90 6.36 -18.90
C SER A 308 8.45 6.66 -20.29
N VAL A 309 7.60 6.56 -21.31
CA VAL A 309 7.96 6.90 -22.68
C VAL A 309 7.57 8.36 -22.92
N ASN A 310 8.55 9.21 -23.15
CA ASN A 310 8.37 10.58 -23.66
C ASN A 310 8.97 10.64 -25.06
N GLN A 311 8.09 10.44 -26.06
CA GLN A 311 8.42 10.59 -27.47
C GLN A 311 7.48 11.63 -28.08
N SER A 312 8.04 12.62 -28.73
CA SER A 312 7.28 13.63 -29.47
C SER A 312 8.07 13.93 -30.74
N GLY A 313 7.58 13.45 -31.88
CA GLY A 313 8.27 13.57 -33.17
C GLY A 313 9.64 12.89 -33.14
N GLU A 314 10.70 13.62 -33.50
CA GLU A 314 12.09 13.13 -33.49
C GLU A 314 12.73 13.11 -32.08
N PHE A 315 12.06 13.69 -31.07
CA PHE A 315 12.60 13.76 -29.71
C PHE A 315 12.38 12.45 -28.97
N GLN A 316 13.46 11.76 -28.59
CA GLN A 316 13.48 10.66 -27.63
C GLN A 316 14.19 11.14 -26.38
N ALA A 317 13.52 11.05 -25.23
CA ALA A 317 14.14 11.38 -23.95
C ALA A 317 15.30 10.42 -23.67
N ALA A 318 16.49 10.97 -23.40
CA ALA A 318 17.70 10.21 -23.12
C ALA A 318 17.61 9.33 -21.85
N HIS A 319 16.68 9.63 -20.94
CA HIS A 319 16.48 8.89 -19.70
C HIS A 319 14.99 8.61 -19.47
N ALA A 320 14.63 7.33 -19.50
CA ALA A 320 13.31 6.86 -19.08
C ALA A 320 13.28 6.65 -17.57
N HIS A 321 12.38 7.35 -16.89
CA HIS A 321 12.10 7.09 -15.47
C HIS A 321 10.98 6.06 -15.32
N MET A 322 10.99 5.35 -14.20
CA MET A 322 9.88 4.47 -13.83
C MET A 322 8.59 5.27 -13.74
N SER A 323 7.49 4.82 -14.37
CA SER A 323 6.23 5.58 -14.49
C SER A 323 5.58 5.88 -13.14
N LYS A 324 5.79 5.01 -12.15
CA LYS A 324 5.22 5.06 -10.79
C LYS A 324 3.69 5.20 -10.76
N ARG A 325 3.00 4.97 -11.87
CA ARG A 325 1.54 4.88 -11.96
C ARG A 325 1.10 3.57 -11.31
N GLY A 326 -0.04 3.54 -10.63
CA GLY A 326 -0.55 2.32 -10.00
C GLY A 326 -0.18 2.16 -8.51
N SER A 327 -0.26 0.93 -7.96
CA SER A 327 -0.14 0.70 -6.52
C SER A 327 1.27 0.93 -5.97
N PRO A 328 1.48 1.93 -5.10
CA PRO A 328 2.76 2.13 -4.43
C PRO A 328 3.10 0.99 -3.45
N TYR A 329 2.08 0.35 -2.86
CA TYR A 329 2.25 -0.77 -1.94
C TYR A 329 2.81 -2.00 -2.64
N LEU A 330 2.22 -2.37 -3.78
CA LEU A 330 2.67 -3.49 -4.59
C LEU A 330 4.08 -3.25 -5.13
N ARG A 331 4.34 -2.07 -5.67
CA ARG A 331 5.68 -1.69 -6.17
C ARG A 331 6.74 -1.78 -5.07
N ARG A 332 6.46 -1.26 -3.86
CA ARG A 332 7.36 -1.35 -2.69
C ARG A 332 7.67 -2.80 -2.33
N CYS A 333 6.65 -3.66 -2.28
CA CYS A 333 6.81 -5.07 -1.96
C CYS A 333 7.67 -5.81 -2.97
N ILE A 334 7.41 -5.62 -4.27
CA ILE A 334 8.19 -6.29 -5.32
C ILE A 334 9.62 -5.77 -5.34
N TRP A 335 9.82 -4.48 -5.09
CA TRP A 335 11.16 -3.91 -4.93
C TRP A 335 11.94 -4.58 -3.79
N MET A 336 11.33 -4.72 -2.62
CA MET A 336 11.95 -5.40 -1.46
C MET A 336 12.24 -6.88 -1.75
N ALA A 337 11.29 -7.59 -2.36
CA ALA A 337 11.48 -8.98 -2.78
C ALA A 337 12.64 -9.10 -3.77
N SER A 338 12.78 -8.17 -4.72
CA SER A 338 13.86 -8.15 -5.70
C SER A 338 15.24 -8.02 -5.07
N GLN A 339 15.38 -7.19 -4.04
CA GLN A 339 16.65 -7.04 -3.32
C GLN A 339 17.06 -8.34 -2.61
N VAL A 340 16.10 -9.05 -2.01
CA VAL A 340 16.36 -10.34 -1.36
C VAL A 340 16.65 -11.43 -2.42
N ALA A 341 15.91 -11.43 -3.53
CA ALA A 341 16.09 -12.41 -4.59
C ALA A 341 17.48 -12.34 -5.23
N VAL A 342 18.04 -11.15 -5.45
CA VAL A 342 19.43 -10.98 -5.93
C VAL A 342 20.45 -11.66 -5.01
N GLN A 343 20.19 -11.69 -3.70
CA GLN A 343 21.11 -12.32 -2.74
C GLN A 343 20.94 -13.84 -2.65
N ARG A 344 19.73 -14.36 -2.85
CA ARG A 344 19.38 -15.74 -2.52
C ARG A 344 19.10 -16.63 -3.73
N ASP A 345 18.90 -16.06 -4.91
CA ASP A 345 18.52 -16.82 -6.10
C ASP A 345 19.55 -16.65 -7.23
N PRO A 346 20.04 -17.76 -7.85
CA PRO A 346 21.09 -17.70 -8.85
C PRO A 346 20.63 -17.00 -10.15
N MET A 347 19.36 -17.12 -10.56
CA MET A 347 18.85 -16.47 -11.77
C MET A 347 18.79 -14.94 -11.61
N PHE A 348 18.30 -14.47 -10.46
CA PHE A 348 18.24 -13.03 -10.20
C PHE A 348 19.63 -12.43 -9.96
N ARG A 349 20.54 -13.20 -9.33
CA ARG A 349 21.94 -12.81 -9.15
C ARG A 349 22.66 -12.67 -10.48
N ALA A 350 22.59 -13.68 -11.35
CA ALA A 350 23.21 -13.64 -12.68
C ALA A 350 22.68 -12.44 -13.52
N TYR A 351 21.37 -12.16 -13.41
CA TYR A 351 20.80 -11.00 -14.08
C TYR A 351 21.30 -9.66 -13.51
N TYR A 352 21.45 -9.58 -12.20
CA TYR A 352 22.04 -8.41 -11.53
C TYR A 352 23.48 -8.19 -11.96
N GLU A 353 24.32 -9.24 -11.92
CA GLU A 353 25.75 -9.19 -12.30
C GLU A 353 25.93 -8.77 -13.76
N LYS A 354 25.12 -9.31 -14.67
CA LYS A 354 25.09 -8.89 -16.08
C LYS A 354 24.86 -7.38 -16.20
N LYS A 355 23.91 -6.82 -15.46
CA LYS A 355 23.58 -5.40 -15.49
C LYS A 355 24.65 -4.53 -14.80
N ALA A 356 25.35 -5.07 -13.81
CA ALA A 356 26.47 -4.40 -13.16
C ALA A 356 27.67 -4.26 -14.11
N VAL A 357 27.96 -5.29 -14.92
CA VAL A 357 29.00 -5.23 -15.97
C VAL A 357 28.68 -4.17 -17.03
N GLU A 358 27.38 -3.90 -17.31
CA GLU A 358 26.96 -2.79 -18.18
C GLU A 358 27.20 -1.39 -17.55
N GLY A 359 27.75 -1.31 -16.34
CA GLY A 359 28.06 -0.04 -15.66
C GLY A 359 26.88 0.66 -15.00
N LEU A 360 25.74 -0.02 -14.83
CA LEU A 360 24.55 0.57 -14.22
C LEU A 360 24.69 0.71 -12.70
N LYS A 361 24.11 1.77 -12.13
CA LYS A 361 24.09 1.99 -10.68
C LYS A 361 23.12 1.01 -9.98
N TYR A 362 23.42 0.65 -8.73
CA TYR A 362 22.64 -0.30 -7.92
C TYR A 362 21.12 -0.10 -8.00
N MET A 363 20.63 1.11 -7.77
CA MET A 363 19.19 1.40 -7.78
C MET A 363 18.55 1.17 -9.16
N THR A 364 19.29 1.46 -10.23
CA THR A 364 18.84 1.20 -11.61
C THR A 364 18.77 -0.30 -11.88
N ILE A 365 19.79 -1.06 -11.45
CA ILE A 365 19.81 -2.52 -11.59
C ILE A 365 18.65 -3.16 -10.84
N ILE A 366 18.40 -2.75 -9.59
CA ILE A 366 17.24 -3.26 -8.82
C ILE A 366 15.92 -2.92 -9.52
N GLY A 367 15.82 -1.77 -10.19
CA GLY A 367 14.65 -1.45 -11.03
C GLY A 367 14.44 -2.46 -12.17
N HIS A 368 15.52 -2.86 -12.86
CA HIS A 368 15.46 -3.92 -13.89
C HIS A 368 15.09 -5.28 -13.29
N VAL A 369 15.68 -5.64 -12.13
CA VAL A 369 15.34 -6.88 -11.40
C VAL A 369 13.87 -6.87 -10.99
N THR A 370 13.34 -5.73 -10.53
CA THR A 370 11.92 -5.59 -10.15
C THR A 370 10.98 -5.85 -11.33
N ARG A 371 11.35 -5.39 -12.54
CA ARG A 371 10.58 -5.71 -13.75
C ARG A 371 10.65 -7.20 -14.09
N LYS A 372 11.83 -7.83 -13.97
CA LYS A 372 11.99 -9.29 -14.15
C LYS A 372 11.19 -10.06 -13.11
N MET A 373 11.25 -9.67 -11.84
CA MET A 373 10.44 -10.24 -10.76
C MET A 373 8.94 -10.15 -11.06
N THR A 374 8.49 -9.04 -11.63
CA THR A 374 7.08 -8.87 -12.04
C THR A 374 6.68 -9.88 -13.10
N ALA A 375 7.55 -10.17 -14.08
CA ALA A 375 7.28 -11.19 -15.10
C ALA A 375 7.20 -12.60 -14.48
N VAL A 376 8.06 -12.90 -13.51
CA VAL A 376 8.01 -14.17 -12.76
C VAL A 376 6.70 -14.26 -11.96
N ILE A 377 6.32 -13.24 -11.23
CA ILE A 377 5.05 -13.19 -10.48
C ILE A 377 3.86 -13.41 -11.42
N PHE A 378 3.86 -12.74 -12.58
CA PHE A 378 2.81 -12.94 -13.59
C PHE A 378 2.69 -14.39 -14.03
N ALA A 379 3.81 -15.03 -14.37
CA ALA A 379 3.83 -16.43 -14.82
C ALA A 379 3.35 -17.39 -13.71
N ILE A 380 3.85 -17.22 -12.49
CA ILE A 380 3.47 -18.04 -11.33
C ILE A 380 1.98 -17.93 -11.00
N LEU A 381 1.42 -16.71 -11.00
CA LEU A 381 0.00 -16.50 -10.72
C LEU A 381 -0.90 -17.01 -11.87
N ARG A 382 -0.47 -16.84 -13.13
CA ARG A 382 -1.23 -17.31 -14.30
C ARG A 382 -1.27 -18.83 -14.41
N ASP A 383 -0.12 -19.47 -14.20
CA ASP A 383 0.07 -20.90 -14.49
C ASP A 383 -0.11 -21.79 -13.24
N HIS A 384 -0.30 -21.18 -12.05
CA HIS A 384 -0.37 -21.86 -10.74
C HIS A 384 0.80 -22.82 -10.48
N LYS A 385 2.00 -22.46 -10.95
CA LYS A 385 3.21 -23.28 -10.84
C LYS A 385 4.07 -22.85 -9.65
N VAL A 386 4.88 -23.78 -9.16
CA VAL A 386 5.96 -23.48 -8.22
C VAL A 386 7.09 -22.78 -8.96
N TYR A 387 7.76 -21.85 -8.31
CA TYR A 387 8.92 -21.19 -8.88
C TYR A 387 10.10 -22.13 -9.02
N GLU A 388 10.68 -22.17 -10.19
CA GLU A 388 11.92 -22.88 -10.51
C GLU A 388 12.91 -21.90 -11.17
N PRO A 389 14.16 -21.79 -10.65
CA PRO A 389 15.16 -20.91 -11.23
C PRO A 389 15.61 -21.42 -12.61
N VAL A 390 15.39 -20.65 -13.65
CA VAL A 390 15.91 -20.93 -15.00
C VAL A 390 17.22 -20.18 -15.15
N LEU A 391 18.33 -20.90 -15.11
CA LEU A 391 19.64 -20.32 -15.39
C LEU A 391 19.75 -20.05 -16.90
N PRO A 392 20.37 -18.93 -17.33
CA PRO A 392 20.72 -18.76 -18.72
C PRO A 392 21.67 -19.88 -19.11
N THR A 393 21.32 -20.65 -20.15
CA THR A 393 22.28 -21.53 -20.80
C THR A 393 23.52 -20.71 -21.16
N ALA A 394 24.69 -21.16 -20.69
CA ALA A 394 25.96 -20.57 -21.09
C ALA A 394 26.00 -20.58 -22.63
N ALA A 395 25.99 -19.38 -23.24
CA ALA A 395 26.16 -19.21 -24.67
C ALA A 395 27.67 -19.19 -24.99
#